data_91437d45c9e7cc9acf5887319ac2cc4b
#
_entry.id   91437d45c9e7cc9acf5887319ac2cc4b
#
_cell.length_a   1.000
_cell.length_b   1.000
_cell.length_c   1.000
_cell.angle_alpha   90.00
_cell.angle_beta   90.00
_cell.angle_gamma   90.00
#
_symmetry.space_group_name_H-M   'P 1'
#
loop_
_entity.id
_entity.type
_entity.pdbx_description
1 polymer ?
#
loop_
_entity_poly.entity_id
_entity_poly.type
_entity_poly.pdbx_seq_one_letter_code
_entity_poly.pdbx_strand_id
1 'polypeptide(L)'
;MLDIGEPDNGAESANGTTENSINLKITLKVQKLLEQSGATVILTRSDENGIYDLDKKTLKEMKVSDIKNRVKIGNEASADIFVSIHLNKIPQSQYYGWQTFFKKDNENSIKLAKSIQSNLNNAVQRENKRESLAITGKYIIDNVEIPTTIVECGFL
;
A
#
# COMPACT_ATOMS: atom_id res chain seq x y z
N MET A 1 9.31 2.80 -5.79
CA MET A 1 8.79 1.42 -5.67
C MET A 1 7.32 1.43 -5.31
N LEU A 2 6.52 0.56 -5.88
CA LEU A 2 5.12 0.35 -5.51
C LEU A 2 4.96 -1.03 -4.86
N ASP A 3 4.42 -1.05 -3.66
CA ASP A 3 4.09 -2.26 -2.92
C ASP A 3 2.58 -2.53 -3.01
N ILE A 4 2.23 -3.78 -3.29
CA ILE A 4 0.84 -4.21 -3.44
C ILE A 4 0.46 -5.00 -2.20
N GLY A 5 -0.33 -4.36 -1.33
CA GLY A 5 -0.77 -4.95 -0.07
C GLY A 5 -1.66 -6.17 -0.22
N GLU A 6 -1.77 -6.93 0.85
CA GLU A 6 -2.68 -8.05 1.05
C GLU A 6 -2.74 -9.06 -0.13
N PRO A 7 -1.71 -9.89 -0.35
CA PRO A 7 -1.88 -11.10 -1.13
C PRO A 7 -2.99 -11.96 -0.52
N ASP A 8 -3.34 -13.07 -0.75
CA ASP A 8 -4.28 -13.95 -0.02
C ASP A 8 -5.67 -13.34 0.24
N ASN A 9 -6.24 -12.66 -0.73
CA ASN A 9 -7.56 -12.01 -0.73
C ASN A 9 -7.69 -10.76 0.16
N GLY A 10 -7.03 -10.68 1.33
CA GLY A 10 -7.17 -9.54 2.25
C GLY A 10 -8.59 -9.36 2.75
N ALA A 11 -9.09 -8.14 2.71
CA ALA A 11 -10.51 -7.86 2.95
C ALA A 11 -11.36 -8.30 1.74
N GLU A 12 -12.58 -8.74 1.99
CA GLU A 12 -13.54 -9.13 0.96
C GLU A 12 -14.88 -8.41 1.18
N SER A 13 -15.44 -7.89 0.12
CA SER A 13 -16.75 -7.26 0.12
C SER A 13 -17.89 -8.29 -0.02
N ALA A 14 -19.13 -7.88 0.26
CA ALA A 14 -20.29 -8.75 0.20
C ALA A 14 -20.54 -9.37 -1.18
N ASN A 15 -20.03 -8.79 -2.26
CA ASN A 15 -20.14 -9.29 -3.63
C ASN A 15 -18.92 -10.11 -4.09
N GLY A 16 -18.03 -10.50 -3.17
CA GLY A 16 -16.85 -11.32 -3.48
C GLY A 16 -15.66 -10.54 -4.06
N THR A 17 -15.71 -9.20 -4.09
CA THR A 17 -14.55 -8.40 -4.52
C THR A 17 -13.51 -8.37 -3.41
N THR A 18 -12.27 -8.73 -3.73
CA THR A 18 -11.18 -8.79 -2.77
C THR A 18 -10.28 -7.57 -2.80
N GLU A 19 -9.72 -7.23 -1.65
CA GLU A 19 -8.72 -6.17 -1.51
C GLU A 19 -7.51 -6.43 -2.42
N ASN A 20 -7.02 -7.66 -2.44
CA ASN A 20 -5.91 -8.10 -3.28
C ASN A 20 -6.10 -7.71 -4.75
N SER A 21 -7.26 -8.05 -5.35
CA SER A 21 -7.50 -7.80 -6.77
C SER A 21 -7.62 -6.31 -7.10
N ILE A 22 -8.17 -5.50 -6.19
CA ILE A 22 -8.28 -4.05 -6.39
C ILE A 22 -6.92 -3.38 -6.20
N ASN A 23 -6.17 -3.73 -5.15
CA ASN A 23 -4.82 -3.20 -4.93
C ASN A 23 -3.92 -3.43 -6.14
N LEU A 24 -3.94 -4.64 -6.71
CA LEU A 24 -3.19 -4.97 -7.92
C LEU A 24 -3.61 -4.08 -9.10
N LYS A 25 -4.92 -3.95 -9.36
CA LYS A 25 -5.44 -3.13 -10.46
C LYS A 25 -5.09 -1.65 -10.33
N ILE A 26 -5.17 -1.09 -9.11
CA ILE A 26 -4.77 0.30 -8.84
C ILE A 26 -3.28 0.45 -9.11
N THR A 27 -2.46 -0.44 -8.54
CA THR A 27 -1.00 -0.35 -8.64
C THR A 27 -0.52 -0.43 -10.08
N LEU A 28 -1.05 -1.34 -10.90
CA LEU A 28 -0.68 -1.45 -12.31
C LEU A 28 -1.06 -0.21 -13.12
N LYS A 29 -2.17 0.46 -12.79
CA LYS A 29 -2.53 1.75 -13.42
C LYS A 29 -1.57 2.86 -12.98
N VAL A 30 -1.24 2.93 -11.71
CA VAL A 30 -0.29 3.91 -11.16
C VAL A 30 1.09 3.69 -11.75
N GLN A 31 1.56 2.44 -11.84
CA GLN A 31 2.82 2.10 -12.51
C GLN A 31 2.87 2.69 -13.92
N LYS A 32 1.87 2.40 -14.74
CA LYS A 32 1.82 2.91 -16.11
C LYS A 32 1.92 4.43 -16.21
N LEU A 33 1.22 5.16 -15.34
CA LEU A 33 1.24 6.63 -15.30
C LEU A 33 2.60 7.18 -14.85
N LEU A 34 3.22 6.55 -13.86
CA LEU A 34 4.54 6.94 -13.39
C LEU A 34 5.62 6.68 -14.45
N GLU A 35 5.58 5.53 -15.12
CA GLU A 35 6.52 5.20 -16.20
C GLU A 35 6.35 6.14 -17.40
N GLN A 36 5.13 6.52 -17.75
CA GLN A 36 4.86 7.55 -18.77
C GLN A 36 5.42 8.92 -18.38
N SER A 37 5.57 9.18 -17.07
CA SER A 37 6.18 10.40 -16.53
C SER A 37 7.70 10.29 -16.34
N GLY A 38 8.33 9.20 -16.81
CA GLY A 38 9.78 9.00 -16.78
C GLY A 38 10.31 8.34 -15.49
N ALA A 39 9.45 7.86 -14.61
CA ALA A 39 9.88 7.15 -13.40
C ALA A 39 10.20 5.67 -13.72
N THR A 40 11.21 5.13 -13.04
CA THR A 40 11.42 3.68 -12.97
C THR A 40 10.58 3.08 -11.86
N VAL A 41 9.69 2.13 -12.19
CA VAL A 41 8.81 1.52 -11.22
C VAL A 41 9.19 0.06 -10.96
N ILE A 42 9.43 -0.26 -9.71
CA ILE A 42 9.65 -1.63 -9.21
C ILE A 42 8.40 -2.03 -8.42
N LEU A 43 7.85 -3.20 -8.71
CA LEU A 43 6.71 -3.78 -8.01
C LEU A 43 7.17 -4.87 -7.04
N THR A 44 6.50 -5.01 -5.90
CA THR A 44 6.73 -6.16 -4.99
C THR A 44 6.18 -7.47 -5.56
N ARG A 45 5.10 -7.40 -6.32
CA ARG A 45 4.50 -8.52 -7.06
C ARG A 45 3.81 -8.01 -8.33
N SER A 46 3.52 -8.86 -9.28
CA SER A 46 2.86 -8.51 -10.54
C SER A 46 1.54 -9.25 -10.79
N ASP A 47 1.16 -10.14 -9.89
CA ASP A 47 -0.06 -10.94 -9.94
C ASP A 47 -0.75 -10.99 -8.56
N GLU A 48 -1.77 -11.84 -8.42
CA GLU A 48 -2.54 -11.97 -7.16
C GLU A 48 -1.85 -12.86 -6.12
N ASN A 49 -0.73 -13.51 -6.45
CA ASN A 49 -0.05 -14.42 -5.53
C ASN A 49 0.79 -13.65 -4.50
N GLY A 50 0.86 -14.21 -3.29
CA GLY A 50 1.81 -13.75 -2.28
C GLY A 50 3.23 -14.17 -2.60
N ILE A 51 4.19 -13.41 -2.10
CA ILE A 51 5.62 -13.66 -2.29
C ILE A 51 6.27 -14.31 -1.05
N TYR A 52 5.49 -15.12 -0.35
CA TYR A 52 5.99 -15.87 0.81
C TYR A 52 6.86 -17.07 0.41
N ASP A 53 7.69 -17.53 1.34
CA ASP A 53 8.57 -18.67 1.12
C ASP A 53 7.73 -19.97 1.02
N LEU A 54 8.11 -20.85 0.09
CA LEU A 54 7.35 -22.07 -0.23
C LEU A 54 7.31 -23.11 0.90
N ASP A 55 8.15 -23.00 1.92
CA ASP A 55 8.17 -23.88 3.09
C ASP A 55 7.10 -23.52 4.13
N LYS A 56 6.43 -22.38 3.99
CA LYS A 56 5.37 -21.92 4.91
C LYS A 56 4.10 -22.74 4.71
N LYS A 57 3.53 -23.25 5.81
CA LYS A 57 2.41 -24.19 5.78
C LYS A 57 1.10 -23.61 6.28
N THR A 58 1.15 -22.58 7.10
CA THR A 58 -0.04 -21.93 7.64
C THR A 58 -0.23 -20.55 7.05
N LEU A 59 -1.47 -20.09 6.94
CA LEU A 59 -1.79 -18.72 6.47
C LEU A 59 -1.07 -17.65 7.28
N LYS A 60 -0.91 -17.86 8.59
CA LYS A 60 -0.18 -16.93 9.46
C LYS A 60 1.31 -16.87 9.08
N GLU A 61 1.95 -18.01 8.86
CA GLU A 61 3.35 -18.06 8.43
C GLU A 61 3.53 -17.44 7.04
N MET A 62 2.63 -17.74 6.10
CA MET A 62 2.63 -17.15 4.76
C MET A 62 2.53 -15.62 4.82
N LYS A 63 1.58 -15.06 5.59
CA LYS A 63 1.45 -13.61 5.77
C LYS A 63 2.69 -12.97 6.40
N VAL A 64 3.28 -13.60 7.39
CA VAL A 64 4.50 -13.10 8.03
C VAL A 64 5.69 -13.16 7.08
N SER A 65 5.83 -14.22 6.30
CA SER A 65 6.88 -14.36 5.29
C SER A 65 6.70 -13.34 4.17
N ASP A 66 5.48 -13.19 3.64
CA ASP A 66 5.14 -12.24 2.59
C ASP A 66 5.54 -10.81 2.96
N ILE A 67 5.08 -10.33 4.13
CA ILE A 67 5.38 -8.96 4.56
C ILE A 67 6.88 -8.73 4.77
N LYS A 68 7.63 -9.75 5.24
CA LYS A 68 9.09 -9.68 5.35
C LYS A 68 9.77 -9.60 3.99
N ASN A 69 9.31 -10.41 3.04
CA ASN A 69 9.86 -10.42 1.68
C ASN A 69 9.57 -9.09 0.96
N ARG A 70 8.39 -8.50 1.14
CA ARG A 70 8.08 -7.15 0.61
C ARG A 70 9.01 -6.07 1.17
N VAL A 71 9.28 -6.10 2.48
CA VAL A 71 10.24 -5.18 3.12
C VAL A 71 11.66 -5.42 2.59
N LYS A 72 12.08 -6.68 2.47
CA LYS A 72 13.39 -7.04 1.92
C LYS A 72 13.57 -6.50 0.50
N ILE A 73 12.61 -6.76 -0.38
CA ILE A 73 12.62 -6.21 -1.75
C ILE A 73 12.68 -4.68 -1.72
N GLY A 74 11.92 -4.03 -0.82
CA GLY A 74 11.93 -2.57 -0.67
C GLY A 74 13.28 -2.00 -0.31
N ASN A 75 13.99 -2.63 0.62
CA ASN A 75 15.30 -2.17 1.09
C ASN A 75 16.43 -2.51 0.09
N GLU A 76 16.30 -3.59 -0.69
CA GLU A 76 17.29 -4.00 -1.69
C GLU A 76 17.12 -3.28 -3.05
N ALA A 77 15.97 -2.68 -3.31
CA ALA A 77 15.60 -2.15 -4.63
C ALA A 77 16.32 -0.85 -5.04
N SER A 78 17.09 -0.21 -4.16
CA SER A 78 17.72 1.10 -4.41
C SER A 78 16.73 2.15 -4.94
N ALA A 79 15.49 2.13 -4.47
CA ALA A 79 14.44 3.04 -4.89
C ALA A 79 14.43 4.31 -4.00
N ASP A 80 13.98 5.43 -4.58
CA ASP A 80 13.90 6.71 -3.85
C ASP A 80 12.76 6.76 -2.84
N ILE A 81 11.65 6.07 -3.13
CA ILE A 81 10.44 6.03 -2.30
C ILE A 81 9.77 4.65 -2.34
N PHE A 82 9.03 4.34 -1.30
CA PHE A 82 8.21 3.14 -1.17
C PHE A 82 6.75 3.53 -0.88
N VAL A 83 5.82 3.13 -1.76
CA VAL A 83 4.39 3.41 -1.61
C VAL A 83 3.63 2.10 -1.59
N SER A 84 2.99 1.80 -0.47
CA SER A 84 2.18 0.58 -0.27
C SER A 84 0.70 0.89 -0.51
N ILE A 85 0.08 0.16 -1.43
CA ILE A 85 -1.31 0.37 -1.87
C ILE A 85 -2.23 -0.63 -1.16
N HIS A 86 -3.24 -0.11 -0.50
CA HIS A 86 -4.21 -0.86 0.29
C HIS A 86 -5.64 -0.36 0.10
N LEU A 87 -6.60 -1.16 0.54
CA LEU A 87 -7.97 -0.78 0.82
C LEU A 87 -8.31 -1.09 2.26
N ASN A 88 -9.00 -0.18 2.91
CA ASN A 88 -9.46 -0.36 4.28
C ASN A 88 -10.75 -1.21 4.31
N LYS A 89 -11.00 -1.87 5.43
CA LYS A 89 -12.28 -2.51 5.72
C LYS A 89 -12.75 -2.14 7.11
N ILE A 90 -13.89 -1.49 7.16
CA ILE A 90 -14.60 -1.18 8.40
C ILE A 90 -16.04 -1.66 8.23
N PRO A 91 -16.63 -2.35 9.22
CA PRO A 91 -17.98 -2.91 9.10
C PRO A 91 -19.09 -1.87 8.83
N GLN A 92 -18.86 -0.62 9.19
CA GLN A 92 -19.84 0.44 9.06
C GLN A 92 -19.75 1.10 7.67
N SER A 93 -20.80 0.96 6.88
CA SER A 93 -20.90 1.43 5.49
C SER A 93 -20.83 2.96 5.30
N GLN A 94 -20.98 3.75 6.37
CA GLN A 94 -20.85 5.21 6.31
C GLN A 94 -19.40 5.69 6.13
N TYR A 95 -18.41 4.83 6.39
CA TYR A 95 -17.01 5.19 6.20
C TYR A 95 -16.61 5.13 4.73
N TYR A 96 -15.94 6.17 4.28
CA TYR A 96 -15.40 6.29 2.93
C TYR A 96 -14.18 7.21 2.92
N GLY A 97 -13.60 7.39 1.73
CA GLY A 97 -12.47 8.26 1.51
C GLY A 97 -11.15 7.49 1.43
N TRP A 98 -10.09 8.21 1.29
CA TRP A 98 -8.71 7.73 1.19
C TRP A 98 -7.88 8.36 2.28
N GLN A 99 -6.83 7.68 2.69
CA GLN A 99 -5.96 8.15 3.77
C GLN A 99 -4.55 7.63 3.61
N THR A 100 -3.57 8.48 3.87
CA THR A 100 -2.17 8.08 3.88
C THR A 100 -1.64 7.96 5.29
N PHE A 101 -0.72 7.01 5.48
CA PHE A 101 -0.05 6.76 6.75
C PHE A 101 1.47 6.79 6.55
N PHE A 102 2.20 7.31 7.54
CA PHE A 102 3.63 7.49 7.46
C PHE A 102 4.34 7.10 8.76
N LYS A 103 5.66 6.86 8.65
CA LYS A 103 6.54 6.64 9.79
C LYS A 103 6.68 7.93 10.60
N LYS A 104 6.38 7.85 11.91
CA LYS A 104 6.60 8.97 12.83
C LYS A 104 8.09 9.38 12.79
N ASP A 105 8.34 10.67 12.93
CA ASP A 105 9.70 11.25 13.01
C ASP A 105 10.58 11.02 11.75
N ASN A 106 9.99 10.68 10.59
CA ASN A 106 10.67 10.62 9.31
C ASN A 106 10.15 11.70 8.36
N GLU A 107 10.88 12.81 8.23
CA GLU A 107 10.45 13.98 7.48
C GLU A 107 10.13 13.68 6.01
N ASN A 108 10.90 12.81 5.36
CA ASN A 108 10.70 12.46 3.97
C ASN A 108 9.44 11.60 3.78
N SER A 109 9.16 10.67 4.70
CA SER A 109 7.90 9.92 4.72
C SER A 109 6.69 10.82 4.97
N ILE A 110 6.83 11.81 5.85
CA ILE A 110 5.79 12.81 6.13
C ILE A 110 5.50 13.63 4.86
N LYS A 111 6.53 14.12 4.17
CA LYS A 111 6.38 14.90 2.91
C LYS A 111 5.71 14.06 1.84
N LEU A 112 6.15 12.82 1.65
CA LEU A 112 5.59 11.87 0.68
C LEU A 112 4.10 11.64 0.95
N ALA A 113 3.74 11.25 2.17
CA ALA A 113 2.36 10.97 2.55
C ALA A 113 1.44 12.19 2.38
N LYS A 114 1.86 13.35 2.88
CA LYS A 114 1.10 14.61 2.75
C LYS A 114 0.93 15.04 1.29
N SER A 115 1.96 14.88 0.46
CA SER A 115 1.87 15.18 -0.97
C SER A 115 0.84 14.29 -1.66
N ILE A 116 0.87 12.99 -1.41
CA ILE A 116 -0.11 12.05 -1.98
C ILE A 116 -1.52 12.38 -1.48
N GLN A 117 -1.71 12.59 -0.16
CA GLN A 117 -3.01 12.93 0.42
C GLN A 117 -3.61 14.18 -0.21
N SER A 118 -2.82 15.24 -0.31
CA SER A 118 -3.26 16.53 -0.89
C SER A 118 -3.65 16.39 -2.35
N ASN A 119 -2.85 15.68 -3.16
CA ASN A 119 -3.15 15.47 -4.56
C ASN A 119 -4.38 14.58 -4.77
N LEU A 120 -4.58 13.55 -3.96
CA LEU A 120 -5.80 12.75 -3.98
C LEU A 120 -7.04 13.58 -3.60
N ASN A 121 -6.94 14.44 -2.58
CA ASN A 121 -8.03 15.34 -2.20
C ASN A 121 -8.41 16.31 -3.32
N ASN A 122 -7.44 16.76 -4.12
CA ASN A 122 -7.67 17.67 -5.23
C ASN A 122 -8.21 16.93 -6.49
N ALA A 123 -7.77 15.71 -6.74
CA ALA A 123 -8.09 14.97 -7.96
C ALA A 123 -9.45 14.25 -7.89
N VAL A 124 -9.83 13.76 -6.72
CA VAL A 124 -11.08 13.01 -6.54
C VAL A 124 -12.20 13.98 -6.17
N GLN A 125 -13.20 14.07 -7.05
CA GLN A 125 -14.36 14.97 -6.91
C GLN A 125 -15.37 14.47 -5.85
N ARG A 126 -14.87 14.21 -4.65
CA ARG A 126 -15.67 13.82 -3.48
C ARG A 126 -14.99 14.38 -2.22
N GLU A 127 -15.77 14.97 -1.32
CA GLU A 127 -15.23 15.48 -0.07
C GLU A 127 -14.56 14.35 0.73
N ASN A 128 -13.34 14.61 1.20
CA ASN A 128 -12.60 13.73 2.09
C ASN A 128 -11.98 14.56 3.23
N LYS A 129 -12.45 14.31 4.44
CA LYS A 129 -11.95 15.01 5.65
C LYS A 129 -10.77 14.31 6.33
N ARG A 130 -10.29 13.20 5.73
CA ARG A 130 -9.16 12.45 6.27
C ARG A 130 -7.85 13.13 5.94
N GLU A 131 -6.94 13.11 6.90
CA GLU A 131 -5.60 13.65 6.78
C GLU A 131 -4.55 12.55 6.88
N SER A 132 -3.32 12.85 6.45
CA SER A 132 -2.19 11.95 6.66
C SER A 132 -1.93 11.76 8.15
N LEU A 133 -1.74 10.53 8.61
CA LEU A 133 -1.51 10.20 10.00
C LEU A 133 -0.19 9.44 10.21
N ALA A 134 0.46 9.76 11.32
CA ALA A 134 1.56 8.93 11.80
C ALA A 134 1.02 7.60 12.32
N ILE A 135 1.70 6.50 11.99
CA ILE A 135 1.35 5.17 12.47
C ILE A 135 2.60 4.41 12.93
N THR A 136 2.43 3.53 13.90
CA THR A 136 3.46 2.63 14.41
C THR A 136 2.92 1.20 14.51
N GLY A 137 3.81 0.21 14.64
CA GLY A 137 3.41 -1.20 14.75
C GLY A 137 2.95 -1.82 13.43
N LYS A 138 3.17 -1.15 12.30
CA LYS A 138 2.99 -1.71 10.96
C LYS A 138 4.34 -2.11 10.39
N TYR A 139 4.54 -3.40 10.14
CA TYR A 139 5.83 -3.95 9.77
C TYR A 139 6.49 -3.23 8.58
N ILE A 140 5.73 -2.90 7.53
CA ILE A 140 6.21 -2.11 6.38
C ILE A 140 6.72 -0.74 6.84
N ILE A 141 5.90 0.01 7.60
CA ILE A 141 6.24 1.36 8.06
C ILE A 141 7.46 1.36 8.97
N ASP A 142 7.58 0.35 9.83
CA ASP A 142 8.63 0.31 10.83
C ASP A 142 9.98 -0.17 10.26
N ASN A 143 9.98 -0.99 9.19
CA ASN A 143 11.15 -1.70 8.71
C ASN A 143 11.64 -1.33 7.30
N VAL A 144 10.85 -0.62 6.49
CA VAL A 144 11.35 -0.06 5.22
C VAL A 144 12.21 1.18 5.54
N GLU A 145 13.43 1.21 5.01
CA GLU A 145 14.46 2.21 5.35
C GLU A 145 14.33 3.50 4.55
N ILE A 146 13.81 3.42 3.33
CA ILE A 146 13.58 4.58 2.45
C ILE A 146 12.26 5.30 2.81
N PRO A 147 12.03 6.53 2.31
CA PRO A 147 10.77 7.26 2.52
C PRO A 147 9.56 6.43 2.15
N THR A 148 8.69 6.15 3.14
CA THR A 148 7.63 5.15 3.04
C THR A 148 6.27 5.71 3.43
N THR A 149 5.24 5.34 2.67
CA THR A 149 3.83 5.60 3.01
C THR A 149 2.94 4.41 2.68
N ILE A 150 1.91 4.19 3.49
CA ILE A 150 0.77 3.34 3.14
C ILE A 150 -0.35 4.26 2.64
N VAL A 151 -0.99 3.89 1.55
CA VAL A 151 -2.14 4.59 0.97
C VAL A 151 -3.35 3.65 1.02
N GLU A 152 -4.28 3.96 1.91
CA GLU A 152 -5.62 3.36 1.89
C GLU A 152 -6.45 4.10 0.84
N CYS A 153 -6.65 3.46 -0.31
CA CYS A 153 -7.29 4.10 -1.48
C CYS A 153 -8.81 4.22 -1.34
N GLY A 154 -9.39 3.53 -0.38
CA GLY A 154 -10.83 3.51 -0.13
C GLY A 154 -11.23 2.43 0.86
N PHE A 155 -12.51 2.07 0.84
CA PHE A 155 -13.09 1.03 1.71
C PHE A 155 -13.77 -0.04 0.86
N LEU A 156 -13.67 -1.28 1.33
CA LEU A 156 -14.40 -2.46 0.84
C LEU A 156 -15.66 -2.70 1.66
#